data_854a1bb95781719c8269e12b6086aec6
#
_entry.id   854a1bb95781719c8269e12b6086aec6
#
_cell.length_a   1.000
_cell.length_b   1.000
_cell.length_c   1.000
_cell.angle_alpha   90.00
_cell.angle_beta   90.00
_cell.angle_gamma   90.00
#
_symmetry.space_group_name_H-M   'P 1'
#
loop_
_entity.id
_entity.type
_entity.pdbx_description
1 polymer ?
#
loop_
_entity_poly.entity_id
_entity_poly.type
_entity_poly.pdbx_seq_one_letter_code
_entity_poly.pdbx_strand_id
1 'polypeptide(L)'
;MNWKNAKRTIITVPLSAALLATGAGAVSASGDKSADVPEKMAAPTVETPAAQLRADLSQLLSTHFIYQTEVALEAYHKAEEGGPTGDGLEQAQEQLEVNGEQLTAAIKSVYGQEAADAFDKIFDTQYEDSAGYGTAIANGNQEEIDQVKKDLLTVFPTDLGTLLSQATGGNLPKDTAISVLQEHEKDVMQFLDHSVAGNFDEAYAEFSEGYERMFTVGTALSSAIVTQMPEKFNNTKAVTPASDLRATFSQLLGEHFYYQTATSIEAYDAAKGEGGEAFEAVGEKQEENAEKMTAAVKSLYGQEAADAFGEIFNTQYEDSEALGEAIANGDTEKVNEITDELLNTFAVDLGTLLSEATGGALPKETAISVLQQHEQSTIDITNSYAAGDYAAVYNKFTEGHALMFTIGTALSGAIVQQNPEQFAAAPGMPETGMGGTADSGSMNWMLYTFPLLALAGALVFTRRKELQE
;
A
#
# COMPACT_ATOMS: atom_id res chain seq x y z
N MET A 1 20.18 -24.54 -9.44
CA MET A 1 19.40 -24.84 -10.67
C MET A 1 19.27 -23.54 -11.45
N ASN A 2 19.55 -23.52 -12.74
CA ASN A 2 19.81 -22.27 -13.49
C ASN A 2 18.49 -21.67 -13.99
N TRP A 3 17.94 -20.68 -13.31
CA TRP A 3 16.59 -20.07 -13.46
C TRP A 3 16.39 -19.21 -14.73
N LYS A 4 17.46 -18.97 -15.51
CA LYS A 4 17.45 -17.98 -16.62
C LYS A 4 16.72 -18.37 -17.91
N ASN A 5 15.93 -19.47 -17.96
CA ASN A 5 15.34 -19.97 -19.22
C ASN A 5 13.81 -20.18 -19.20
N ALA A 6 13.06 -19.74 -18.23
CA ALA A 6 11.60 -19.75 -18.28
C ALA A 6 11.11 -18.56 -19.13
N LYS A 7 10.33 -18.82 -20.17
CA LYS A 7 9.66 -17.78 -20.96
C LYS A 7 8.53 -17.20 -20.12
N ARG A 8 8.76 -16.01 -19.56
CA ARG A 8 7.81 -15.29 -18.71
C ARG A 8 6.73 -14.61 -19.53
N THR A 9 5.48 -14.81 -19.15
CA THR A 9 4.39 -13.90 -19.52
C THR A 9 4.36 -12.82 -18.45
N ILE A 10 5.06 -11.71 -18.68
CA ILE A 10 5.08 -10.57 -17.79
C ILE A 10 3.68 -9.95 -17.84
N ILE A 11 2.91 -10.09 -16.76
CA ILE A 11 1.75 -9.21 -16.53
C ILE A 11 2.33 -7.89 -16.07
N THR A 12 2.62 -7.01 -17.03
CA THR A 12 2.99 -5.65 -16.72
C THR A 12 1.74 -4.93 -16.21
N VAL A 13 1.63 -4.74 -14.89
CA VAL A 13 0.85 -3.62 -14.37
C VAL A 13 1.48 -2.38 -15.02
N PRO A 14 0.75 -1.61 -15.84
CA PRO A 14 1.35 -0.49 -16.51
C PRO A 14 1.78 0.50 -15.43
N LEU A 15 3.09 0.60 -15.19
CA LEU A 15 3.67 1.81 -14.61
C LEU A 15 3.07 2.93 -15.45
N SER A 16 2.18 3.74 -14.86
CA SER A 16 1.35 4.70 -15.61
C SER A 16 2.24 5.42 -16.60
N ALA A 17 2.11 5.09 -17.89
CA ALA A 17 2.95 5.63 -18.98
C ALA A 17 2.73 7.15 -19.18
N ALA A 18 2.14 7.82 -18.19
CA ALA A 18 1.96 9.26 -18.08
C ALA A 18 3.28 10.05 -17.93
N LEU A 19 4.41 9.39 -17.65
CA LEU A 19 5.68 10.09 -17.50
C LEU A 19 6.25 10.68 -18.82
N LEU A 20 5.69 10.37 -20.00
CA LEU A 20 6.23 10.84 -21.29
C LEU A 20 5.18 11.24 -22.36
N ALA A 21 3.91 11.43 -22.03
CA ALA A 21 2.96 12.00 -22.98
C ALA A 21 2.86 13.53 -22.80
N THR A 22 3.89 14.26 -23.20
CA THR A 22 3.82 15.71 -23.40
C THR A 22 2.95 15.98 -24.62
N GLY A 23 1.65 16.13 -24.42
CA GLY A 23 0.77 16.76 -25.38
C GLY A 23 1.14 18.25 -25.46
N ALA A 24 1.97 18.62 -26.44
CA ALA A 24 2.22 20.00 -26.78
C ALA A 24 0.95 20.66 -27.33
N GLY A 25 0.14 21.23 -26.45
CA GLY A 25 -0.89 22.19 -26.79
C GLY A 25 -0.25 23.57 -26.88
N ALA A 26 0.18 23.98 -28.08
CA ALA A 26 0.64 25.33 -28.32
C ALA A 26 -0.52 26.32 -28.21
N VAL A 27 -0.61 27.07 -27.11
CA VAL A 27 -1.42 28.29 -27.04
C VAL A 27 -0.52 29.45 -27.39
N SER A 28 -0.71 30.02 -28.57
CA SER A 28 -0.09 31.28 -28.99
C SER A 28 -0.66 32.41 -28.16
N ALA A 29 0.13 32.98 -27.26
CA ALA A 29 -0.18 34.22 -26.58
C ALA A 29 0.46 35.36 -27.37
N SER A 30 -0.34 36.18 -28.05
CA SER A 30 0.03 37.52 -28.49
C SER A 30 0.05 38.44 -27.28
N GLY A 31 1.14 39.21 -27.16
CA GLY A 31 1.38 40.02 -26.00
C GLY A 31 0.42 41.17 -25.80
N ASP A 32 0.15 41.44 -24.55
CA ASP A 32 -0.02 42.81 -24.06
C ASP A 32 0.50 42.90 -22.61
N LYS A 33 1.33 43.92 -22.34
CA LYS A 33 1.88 44.16 -21.02
C LYS A 33 0.90 45.02 -20.26
N SER A 34 0.25 44.46 -19.25
CA SER A 34 -0.36 45.27 -18.19
C SER A 34 -0.59 44.48 -16.92
N ALA A 35 -0.06 45.01 -15.81
CA ALA A 35 -0.45 44.85 -14.42
C ALA A 35 -0.32 43.44 -13.78
N ASP A 36 0.41 43.41 -12.67
CA ASP A 36 0.42 42.35 -11.65
C ASP A 36 -1.00 41.81 -11.32
N VAL A 37 -1.43 40.84 -12.08
CA VAL A 37 -2.50 39.95 -11.65
C VAL A 37 -1.80 38.81 -10.87
N PRO A 38 -2.15 38.57 -9.62
CA PRO A 38 -1.60 37.42 -8.90
C PRO A 38 -1.80 36.18 -9.77
N GLU A 39 -0.71 35.46 -10.04
CA GLU A 39 -0.74 34.21 -10.79
C GLU A 39 -1.78 33.32 -10.10
N LYS A 40 -2.87 33.01 -10.81
CA LYS A 40 -3.94 32.20 -10.27
C LYS A 40 -3.34 30.83 -9.97
N MET A 41 -3.11 30.56 -8.68
CA MET A 41 -2.57 29.25 -8.25
C MET A 41 -3.41 28.16 -8.90
N ALA A 42 -2.74 27.18 -9.49
CA ALA A 42 -3.40 25.99 -10.05
C ALA A 42 -4.24 25.31 -8.94
N ALA A 43 -5.41 24.81 -9.30
CA ALA A 43 -6.22 24.06 -8.36
C ALA A 43 -5.43 22.86 -7.81
N PRO A 44 -5.55 22.53 -6.51
CA PRO A 44 -4.87 21.38 -5.94
C PRO A 44 -5.34 20.10 -6.65
N THR A 45 -4.41 19.18 -6.87
CA THR A 45 -4.68 17.86 -7.46
C THR A 45 -3.78 16.82 -6.86
N VAL A 46 -4.27 15.60 -6.78
CA VAL A 46 -3.53 14.41 -6.30
C VAL A 46 -2.63 13.79 -7.39
N GLU A 47 -2.74 14.24 -8.64
CA GLU A 47 -2.13 13.62 -9.82
C GLU A 47 -1.11 14.53 -10.53
N THR A 48 -0.34 15.33 -9.77
CA THR A 48 0.82 16.01 -10.36
C THR A 48 1.93 15.01 -10.70
N PRO A 49 2.84 15.28 -11.66
CA PRO A 49 3.94 14.38 -11.98
C PRO A 49 4.78 13.95 -10.77
N ALA A 50 5.05 14.88 -9.84
CA ALA A 50 5.80 14.57 -8.62
C ALA A 50 4.97 13.74 -7.61
N ALA A 51 3.67 14.02 -7.47
CA ALA A 51 2.77 13.23 -6.64
C ALA A 51 2.59 11.80 -7.20
N GLN A 52 2.57 11.65 -8.54
CA GLN A 52 2.53 10.35 -9.19
C GLN A 52 3.79 9.54 -8.91
N LEU A 53 4.99 10.14 -9.03
CA LEU A 53 6.24 9.45 -8.67
C LEU A 53 6.21 8.95 -7.22
N ARG A 54 5.73 9.77 -6.27
CA ARG A 54 5.58 9.37 -4.88
C ARG A 54 4.64 8.17 -4.73
N ALA A 55 3.49 8.21 -5.38
CA ALA A 55 2.51 7.12 -5.31
C ALA A 55 3.05 5.83 -5.92
N ASP A 56 3.70 5.90 -7.10
CA ASP A 56 4.28 4.73 -7.78
C ASP A 56 5.38 4.09 -6.92
N LEU A 57 6.28 4.90 -6.34
CA LEU A 57 7.31 4.39 -5.44
C LEU A 57 6.72 3.79 -4.15
N SER A 58 5.72 4.44 -3.55
CA SER A 58 5.07 3.90 -2.35
C SER A 58 4.39 2.57 -2.63
N GLN A 59 3.71 2.42 -3.76
CA GLN A 59 3.09 1.17 -4.19
C GLN A 59 4.14 0.07 -4.38
N LEU A 60 5.19 0.32 -5.15
CA LEU A 60 6.22 -0.67 -5.44
C LEU A 60 6.95 -1.11 -4.17
N LEU A 61 7.29 -0.16 -3.29
CA LEU A 61 7.99 -0.45 -2.05
C LEU A 61 7.12 -1.19 -1.03
N SER A 62 5.84 -0.83 -0.88
CA SER A 62 4.94 -1.56 0.01
C SER A 62 4.64 -2.99 -0.49
N THR A 63 4.48 -3.17 -1.80
CA THR A 63 4.38 -4.51 -2.41
C THR A 63 5.67 -5.31 -2.22
N HIS A 64 6.84 -4.65 -2.34
CA HIS A 64 8.14 -5.27 -2.07
C HIS A 64 8.21 -5.82 -0.64
N PHE A 65 7.84 -5.01 0.35
CA PHE A 65 7.86 -5.40 1.75
C PHE A 65 6.99 -6.63 2.02
N ILE A 66 5.74 -6.64 1.49
CA ILE A 66 4.84 -7.79 1.62
C ILE A 66 5.50 -9.07 1.08
N TYR A 67 6.02 -9.03 -0.15
CA TYR A 67 6.61 -10.24 -0.73
C TYR A 67 7.93 -10.64 -0.09
N GLN A 68 8.69 -9.70 0.45
CA GLN A 68 9.91 -10.01 1.19
C GLN A 68 9.60 -10.77 2.49
N THR A 69 8.56 -10.34 3.24
CA THR A 69 8.10 -11.04 4.44
C THR A 69 7.55 -12.43 4.12
N GLU A 70 6.75 -12.55 3.05
CA GLU A 70 6.20 -13.82 2.58
C GLU A 70 7.31 -14.80 2.13
N VAL A 71 8.30 -14.34 1.39
CA VAL A 71 9.45 -15.17 0.97
C VAL A 71 10.23 -15.68 2.18
N ALA A 72 10.45 -14.86 3.20
CA ALA A 72 11.15 -15.28 4.40
C ALA A 72 10.35 -16.34 5.20
N LEU A 73 9.04 -16.14 5.33
CA LEU A 73 8.15 -17.05 6.05
C LEU A 73 7.97 -18.39 5.29
N GLU A 74 7.70 -18.35 4.00
CA GLU A 74 7.56 -19.53 3.15
C GLU A 74 8.87 -20.35 3.06
N ALA A 75 10.03 -19.68 3.07
CA ALA A 75 11.33 -20.35 3.12
C ALA A 75 11.56 -21.06 4.45
N TYR A 76 11.09 -20.47 5.57
CA TYR A 76 11.09 -21.11 6.87
C TYR A 76 10.22 -22.36 6.85
N HIS A 77 8.96 -22.26 6.45
CA HIS A 77 8.03 -23.40 6.42
C HIS A 77 8.51 -24.53 5.52
N LYS A 78 9.11 -24.22 4.39
CA LYS A 78 9.67 -25.21 3.48
C LYS A 78 10.87 -25.94 4.06
N ALA A 79 11.69 -25.27 4.87
CA ALA A 79 12.89 -25.83 5.45
C ALA A 79 12.62 -26.58 6.78
N GLU A 80 11.52 -26.29 7.44
CA GLU A 80 11.13 -26.95 8.69
C GLU A 80 10.80 -28.43 8.43
N GLU A 81 11.40 -29.33 9.24
CA GLU A 81 11.21 -30.78 9.09
C GLU A 81 9.77 -31.19 9.53
N GLY A 82 8.92 -31.53 8.55
CA GLY A 82 7.51 -31.91 8.76
C GLY A 82 6.54 -30.71 8.78
N GLY A 83 7.02 -29.51 8.44
CA GLY A 83 6.19 -28.32 8.24
C GLY A 83 5.31 -28.40 6.98
N PRO A 84 4.40 -27.44 6.79
CA PRO A 84 3.66 -27.28 5.54
C PRO A 84 4.64 -27.27 4.36
N THR A 85 4.17 -27.70 3.20
CA THR A 85 5.06 -28.01 2.05
C THR A 85 5.85 -26.81 1.49
N GLY A 86 5.58 -25.58 1.94
CA GLY A 86 6.17 -24.35 1.40
C GLY A 86 5.91 -24.22 -0.10
N ASP A 87 4.73 -24.66 -0.53
CA ASP A 87 4.34 -24.69 -1.94
C ASP A 87 4.16 -23.27 -2.50
N GLY A 88 3.97 -22.27 -1.63
CA GLY A 88 3.91 -20.84 -1.95
C GLY A 88 5.25 -20.19 -2.25
N LEU A 89 6.38 -20.76 -1.77
CA LEU A 89 7.69 -20.11 -1.87
C LEU A 89 8.11 -19.75 -3.32
N GLU A 90 7.91 -20.65 -4.27
CA GLU A 90 8.29 -20.40 -5.67
C GLU A 90 7.49 -19.21 -6.24
N GLN A 91 6.21 -19.13 -5.92
CA GLN A 91 5.31 -18.08 -6.37
C GLN A 91 5.57 -16.75 -5.67
N ALA A 92 5.83 -16.76 -4.35
CA ALA A 92 6.23 -15.57 -3.61
C ALA A 92 7.55 -14.99 -4.14
N GLN A 93 8.54 -15.85 -4.41
CA GLN A 93 9.81 -15.45 -5.03
C GLN A 93 9.60 -14.88 -6.44
N GLU A 94 8.72 -15.48 -7.26
CA GLU A 94 8.41 -14.95 -8.59
C GLU A 94 7.80 -13.54 -8.50
N GLN A 95 6.89 -13.30 -7.57
CA GLN A 95 6.30 -11.96 -7.38
C GLN A 95 7.30 -10.95 -6.84
N LEU A 96 8.17 -11.34 -5.92
CA LEU A 96 9.23 -10.49 -5.41
C LEU A 96 10.21 -10.09 -6.53
N GLU A 97 10.58 -11.04 -7.42
CA GLU A 97 11.43 -10.78 -8.58
C GLU A 97 10.73 -9.85 -9.59
N VAL A 98 9.44 -10.08 -9.91
CA VAL A 98 8.64 -9.18 -10.78
C VAL A 98 8.58 -7.77 -10.19
N ASN A 99 8.37 -7.64 -8.90
CA ASN A 99 8.38 -6.34 -8.21
C ASN A 99 9.75 -5.66 -8.32
N GLY A 100 10.85 -6.39 -8.14
CA GLY A 100 12.20 -5.88 -8.33
C GLY A 100 12.50 -5.43 -9.75
N GLU A 101 12.04 -6.16 -10.77
CA GLU A 101 12.12 -5.72 -12.16
C GLU A 101 11.37 -4.38 -12.38
N GLN A 102 10.21 -4.18 -11.72
CA GLN A 102 9.46 -2.93 -11.79
C GLN A 102 10.20 -1.78 -11.09
N LEU A 103 10.79 -2.01 -9.91
CA LEU A 103 11.64 -1.04 -9.21
C LEU A 103 12.86 -0.66 -10.06
N THR A 104 13.53 -1.65 -10.64
CA THR A 104 14.66 -1.46 -11.56
C THR A 104 14.26 -0.64 -12.79
N ALA A 105 13.06 -0.89 -13.36
CA ALA A 105 12.52 -0.11 -14.47
C ALA A 105 12.21 1.34 -14.05
N ALA A 106 11.72 1.56 -12.84
CA ALA A 106 11.51 2.90 -12.29
C ALA A 106 12.85 3.66 -12.17
N ILE A 107 13.88 3.05 -11.59
CA ILE A 107 15.24 3.61 -11.52
C ILE A 107 15.79 3.93 -12.92
N LYS A 108 15.64 3.00 -13.87
CA LYS A 108 16.04 3.22 -15.28
C LYS A 108 15.37 4.43 -15.91
N SER A 109 14.09 4.63 -15.68
CA SER A 109 13.32 5.75 -16.24
C SER A 109 13.82 7.11 -15.77
N VAL A 110 14.39 7.15 -14.57
CA VAL A 110 14.89 8.38 -13.93
C VAL A 110 16.37 8.58 -14.21
N TYR A 111 17.19 7.56 -14.00
CA TYR A 111 18.66 7.64 -13.94
C TYR A 111 19.38 6.89 -15.07
N GLY A 112 18.66 6.13 -15.91
CA GLY A 112 19.23 5.40 -17.03
C GLY A 112 19.73 4.00 -16.69
N GLN A 113 20.28 3.31 -17.70
CA GLN A 113 20.60 1.87 -17.62
C GLN A 113 21.69 1.55 -16.58
N GLU A 114 22.75 2.36 -16.49
CA GLU A 114 23.87 2.09 -15.57
C GLU A 114 23.42 2.08 -14.10
N ALA A 115 22.54 3.03 -13.71
CA ALA A 115 21.97 3.05 -12.36
C ALA A 115 21.02 1.87 -12.11
N ALA A 116 20.24 1.50 -13.13
CA ALA A 116 19.36 0.33 -13.06
C ALA A 116 20.13 -0.97 -12.88
N ASP A 117 21.21 -1.19 -13.65
CA ASP A 117 22.05 -2.39 -13.54
C ASP A 117 22.74 -2.50 -12.17
N ALA A 118 23.13 -1.35 -11.59
CA ALA A 118 23.71 -1.30 -10.24
C ALA A 118 22.67 -1.61 -9.16
N PHE A 119 21.44 -1.10 -9.31
CA PHE A 119 20.32 -1.34 -8.42
C PHE A 119 19.90 -2.83 -8.44
N ASP A 120 19.66 -3.38 -9.62
CA ASP A 120 19.26 -4.76 -9.86
C ASP A 120 20.20 -5.75 -9.15
N LYS A 121 21.50 -5.55 -9.33
CA LYS A 121 22.52 -6.40 -8.70
C LYS A 121 22.47 -6.36 -7.16
N ILE A 122 22.11 -5.23 -6.55
CA ILE A 122 22.00 -5.10 -5.09
C ILE A 122 20.73 -5.81 -4.62
N PHE A 123 19.62 -5.65 -5.34
CA PHE A 123 18.36 -6.26 -5.03
C PHE A 123 18.38 -7.81 -5.18
N ASP A 124 19.04 -8.35 -6.20
CA ASP A 124 19.23 -9.80 -6.34
C ASP A 124 19.82 -10.42 -5.06
N THR A 125 20.76 -9.73 -4.40
CA THR A 125 21.37 -10.21 -3.14
C THR A 125 20.37 -10.21 -1.99
N GLN A 126 19.54 -9.16 -1.87
CA GLN A 126 18.53 -9.06 -0.83
C GLN A 126 17.49 -10.19 -0.93
N TYR A 127 17.08 -10.56 -2.15
CA TYR A 127 16.11 -11.65 -2.36
C TYR A 127 16.65 -12.99 -1.91
N GLU A 128 17.92 -13.29 -2.26
CA GLU A 128 18.59 -14.50 -1.81
C GLU A 128 18.74 -14.54 -0.29
N ASP A 129 19.09 -13.40 0.33
CA ASP A 129 19.28 -13.29 1.78
C ASP A 129 17.95 -13.39 2.54
N SER A 130 16.83 -12.87 2.03
CA SER A 130 15.52 -12.98 2.67
C SER A 130 15.05 -14.43 2.77
N ALA A 131 15.12 -15.19 1.67
CA ALA A 131 14.86 -16.64 1.69
C ALA A 131 15.88 -17.41 2.54
N GLY A 132 17.15 -16.97 2.48
CA GLY A 132 18.25 -17.52 3.28
C GLY A 132 18.01 -17.37 4.78
N TYR A 133 17.45 -16.25 5.21
CA TYR A 133 17.13 -16.00 6.61
C TYR A 133 16.09 -17.00 7.15
N GLY A 134 14.96 -17.15 6.47
CA GLY A 134 13.93 -18.13 6.84
C GLY A 134 14.48 -19.54 6.90
N THR A 135 15.24 -19.96 5.88
CA THR A 135 15.88 -21.28 5.83
C THR A 135 16.88 -21.50 6.98
N ALA A 136 17.69 -20.48 7.31
CA ALA A 136 18.69 -20.57 8.37
C ALA A 136 18.04 -20.68 9.78
N ILE A 137 16.95 -19.92 10.00
CA ILE A 137 16.14 -20.00 11.24
C ILE A 137 15.56 -21.40 11.41
N ALA A 138 14.91 -21.97 10.36
CA ALA A 138 14.32 -23.32 10.41
C ALA A 138 15.35 -24.41 10.72
N ASN A 139 16.55 -24.29 10.15
CA ASN A 139 17.64 -25.24 10.38
C ASN A 139 18.38 -25.02 11.71
N GLY A 140 18.13 -23.94 12.44
CA GLY A 140 18.86 -23.55 13.66
C GLY A 140 20.37 -23.32 13.42
N ASN A 141 20.75 -22.91 12.19
CA ASN A 141 22.13 -22.70 11.78
C ASN A 141 22.61 -21.30 12.17
N GLN A 142 23.18 -21.17 13.37
CA GLN A 142 23.58 -19.86 13.92
C GLN A 142 24.65 -19.15 13.05
N GLU A 143 25.54 -19.86 12.38
CA GLU A 143 26.57 -19.26 11.52
C GLU A 143 25.93 -18.62 10.27
N GLU A 144 24.97 -19.30 9.65
CA GLU A 144 24.19 -18.74 8.53
C GLU A 144 23.29 -17.59 8.98
N ILE A 145 22.61 -17.72 10.12
CA ILE A 145 21.79 -16.63 10.69
C ILE A 145 22.64 -15.37 10.88
N ASP A 146 23.83 -15.49 11.51
CA ASP A 146 24.71 -14.34 11.77
C ASP A 146 25.24 -13.73 10.45
N GLN A 147 25.52 -14.56 9.46
CA GLN A 147 25.99 -14.08 8.15
C GLN A 147 24.87 -13.33 7.42
N VAL A 148 23.67 -13.91 7.32
CA VAL A 148 22.52 -13.26 6.63
C VAL A 148 22.10 -11.98 7.36
N LYS A 149 22.04 -11.98 8.68
CA LYS A 149 21.81 -10.75 9.46
C LYS A 149 22.83 -9.66 9.16
N LYS A 150 24.09 -10.00 8.99
CA LYS A 150 25.12 -9.03 8.61
C LYS A 150 24.90 -8.50 7.17
N ASP A 151 24.53 -9.36 6.24
CA ASP A 151 24.32 -8.98 4.86
C ASP A 151 23.09 -8.07 4.73
N LEU A 152 21.95 -8.43 5.34
CA LEU A 152 20.73 -7.62 5.35
C LEU A 152 20.85 -6.32 6.17
N LEU A 153 21.54 -6.32 7.33
CA LEU A 153 21.62 -5.13 8.19
C LEU A 153 22.82 -4.22 7.92
N THR A 154 23.81 -4.68 7.15
CA THR A 154 25.04 -3.90 6.98
C THR A 154 25.41 -3.78 5.49
N VAL A 155 25.49 -4.88 4.74
CA VAL A 155 25.98 -4.85 3.35
C VAL A 155 24.94 -4.22 2.45
N PHE A 156 23.74 -4.80 2.39
CA PHE A 156 22.65 -4.30 1.55
C PHE A 156 22.31 -2.82 1.84
N PRO A 157 22.05 -2.38 3.10
CA PRO A 157 21.72 -0.98 3.37
C PRO A 157 22.85 -0.02 3.03
N THR A 158 24.12 -0.44 3.21
CA THR A 158 25.28 0.39 2.87
C THR A 158 25.41 0.57 1.37
N ASP A 159 25.26 -0.49 0.60
CA ASP A 159 25.41 -0.46 -0.85
C ASP A 159 24.24 0.29 -1.50
N LEU A 160 22.99 -0.04 -1.14
CA LEU A 160 21.83 0.63 -1.67
C LEU A 160 21.75 2.09 -1.22
N GLY A 161 21.96 2.39 0.07
CA GLY A 161 21.95 3.75 0.59
C GLY A 161 23.03 4.64 -0.03
N THR A 162 24.21 4.05 -0.36
CA THR A 162 25.27 4.75 -1.11
C THR A 162 24.83 5.04 -2.54
N LEU A 163 24.26 4.05 -3.23
CA LEU A 163 23.77 4.20 -4.60
C LEU A 163 22.69 5.28 -4.68
N LEU A 164 21.68 5.23 -3.81
CA LEU A 164 20.55 6.18 -3.78
C LEU A 164 21.03 7.61 -3.45
N SER A 165 21.95 7.75 -2.49
CA SER A 165 22.52 9.06 -2.17
C SER A 165 23.32 9.65 -3.34
N GLN A 166 24.13 8.85 -4.02
CA GLN A 166 24.88 9.28 -5.20
C GLN A 166 23.95 9.63 -6.36
N ALA A 167 22.95 8.78 -6.66
CA ALA A 167 21.99 8.96 -7.72
C ALA A 167 21.19 10.27 -7.53
N THR A 168 20.77 10.56 -6.30
CA THR A 168 20.02 11.78 -5.97
C THR A 168 20.92 13.03 -5.79
N GLY A 169 22.24 12.92 -6.05
CA GLY A 169 23.18 14.03 -5.87
C GLY A 169 23.30 14.50 -4.42
N GLY A 170 23.03 13.61 -3.46
CA GLY A 170 23.07 13.89 -2.02
C GLY A 170 21.77 14.50 -1.46
N ASN A 171 20.73 14.70 -2.27
CA ASN A 171 19.42 15.17 -1.77
C ASN A 171 18.76 14.15 -0.85
N LEU A 172 19.08 12.85 -1.00
CA LEU A 172 18.85 11.82 0.02
C LEU A 172 20.19 11.58 0.73
N PRO A 173 20.37 12.03 1.99
CA PRO A 173 21.63 11.85 2.70
C PRO A 173 21.94 10.38 2.91
N LYS A 174 23.21 10.00 2.67
CA LYS A 174 23.64 8.59 2.74
C LYS A 174 23.31 7.93 4.06
N ASP A 175 23.64 8.58 5.18
CA ASP A 175 23.44 7.98 6.51
C ASP A 175 21.95 7.80 6.82
N THR A 176 21.10 8.73 6.36
CA THR A 176 19.64 8.61 6.48
C THR A 176 19.11 7.43 5.66
N ALA A 177 19.57 7.31 4.41
CA ALA A 177 19.18 6.18 3.54
C ALA A 177 19.59 4.83 4.17
N ILE A 178 20.82 4.72 4.65
CA ILE A 178 21.31 3.50 5.30
C ILE A 178 20.47 3.17 6.55
N SER A 179 20.20 4.16 7.41
CA SER A 179 19.43 3.92 8.65
C SER A 179 18.02 3.44 8.36
N VAL A 180 17.33 4.03 7.39
CA VAL A 180 15.95 3.63 7.04
C VAL A 180 15.90 2.24 6.41
N LEU A 181 16.90 1.89 5.57
CA LEU A 181 17.01 0.54 5.01
C LEU A 181 17.34 -0.50 6.09
N GLN A 182 18.16 -0.15 7.09
CA GLN A 182 18.41 -1.04 8.23
C GLN A 182 17.15 -1.30 9.06
N GLU A 183 16.34 -0.28 9.30
CA GLU A 183 15.06 -0.47 10.00
C GLU A 183 14.08 -1.30 9.16
N HIS A 184 14.03 -1.11 7.84
CA HIS A 184 13.24 -1.95 6.95
C HIS A 184 13.62 -3.44 7.06
N GLU A 185 14.90 -3.77 7.00
CA GLU A 185 15.35 -5.17 7.12
C GLU A 185 15.09 -5.75 8.52
N LYS A 186 15.13 -4.90 9.56
CA LYS A 186 14.73 -5.33 10.90
C LYS A 186 13.25 -5.68 10.98
N ASP A 187 12.37 -4.86 10.39
CA ASP A 187 10.94 -5.12 10.38
C ASP A 187 10.65 -6.50 9.75
N VAL A 188 11.29 -6.81 8.61
CA VAL A 188 11.17 -8.12 7.95
C VAL A 188 11.64 -9.27 8.84
N MET A 189 12.83 -9.13 9.45
CA MET A 189 13.38 -10.17 10.31
C MET A 189 12.58 -10.34 11.61
N GLN A 190 12.12 -9.25 12.23
CA GLN A 190 11.32 -9.29 13.45
C GLN A 190 9.94 -9.89 13.19
N PHE A 191 9.31 -9.57 12.04
CA PHE A 191 8.08 -10.23 11.62
C PHE A 191 8.27 -11.75 11.59
N LEU A 192 9.33 -12.26 10.94
CA LEU A 192 9.61 -13.69 10.90
C LEU A 192 9.94 -14.25 12.30
N ASP A 193 10.86 -13.60 13.04
CA ASP A 193 11.28 -14.07 14.36
C ASP A 193 10.10 -14.20 15.33
N HIS A 194 9.15 -13.24 15.30
CA HIS A 194 7.92 -13.29 16.10
C HIS A 194 6.93 -14.34 15.60
N SER A 195 6.74 -14.46 14.27
CA SER A 195 5.83 -15.46 13.67
C SER A 195 6.24 -16.88 14.04
N VAL A 196 7.54 -17.23 13.89
CA VAL A 196 8.04 -18.56 14.22
C VAL A 196 8.08 -18.85 15.74
N ALA A 197 8.06 -17.80 16.56
CA ALA A 197 7.93 -17.94 18.02
C ALA A 197 6.47 -18.05 18.49
N GLY A 198 5.48 -17.91 17.59
CA GLY A 198 4.06 -17.88 17.93
C GLY A 198 3.60 -16.58 18.60
N ASN A 199 4.38 -15.50 18.48
CA ASN A 199 4.07 -14.18 19.02
C ASN A 199 3.42 -13.34 17.91
N PHE A 200 2.20 -13.72 17.51
CA PHE A 200 1.57 -13.15 16.32
C PHE A 200 1.16 -11.68 16.48
N ASP A 201 0.79 -11.23 17.67
CA ASP A 201 0.48 -9.82 17.94
C ASP A 201 1.69 -8.92 17.65
N GLU A 202 2.87 -9.32 18.13
CA GLU A 202 4.13 -8.64 17.86
C GLU A 202 4.53 -8.74 16.39
N ALA A 203 4.33 -9.91 15.76
CA ALA A 203 4.63 -10.10 14.34
C ALA A 203 3.84 -9.13 13.46
N TYR A 204 2.53 -9.05 13.65
CA TYR A 204 1.70 -8.14 12.86
C TYR A 204 1.83 -6.67 13.27
N ALA A 205 2.31 -6.36 14.48
CA ALA A 205 2.73 -5.00 14.82
C ALA A 205 3.96 -4.58 14.00
N GLU A 206 4.99 -5.43 13.92
CA GLU A 206 6.17 -5.19 13.07
C GLU A 206 5.81 -5.11 11.58
N PHE A 207 4.85 -5.93 11.12
CA PHE A 207 4.36 -5.84 9.75
C PHE A 207 3.73 -4.47 9.45
N SER A 208 2.83 -3.98 10.33
CA SER A 208 2.23 -2.64 10.16
C SER A 208 3.29 -1.54 10.13
N GLU A 209 4.28 -1.58 11.04
CA GLU A 209 5.35 -0.58 11.07
C GLU A 209 6.20 -0.62 9.80
N GLY A 210 6.58 -1.81 9.34
CA GLY A 210 7.35 -2.00 8.12
C GLY A 210 6.58 -1.55 6.87
N TYR A 211 5.29 -1.87 6.79
CA TYR A 211 4.42 -1.43 5.70
C TYR A 211 4.31 0.10 5.64
N GLU A 212 4.07 0.77 6.78
CA GLU A 212 4.03 2.23 6.89
C GLU A 212 5.38 2.86 6.53
N ARG A 213 6.49 2.24 6.91
CA ARG A 213 7.85 2.68 6.59
C ARG A 213 8.07 2.79 5.08
N MET A 214 7.48 1.91 4.27
CA MET A 214 7.61 1.96 2.82
C MET A 214 7.01 3.24 2.21
N PHE A 215 5.95 3.80 2.79
CA PHE A 215 5.41 5.10 2.38
C PHE A 215 6.33 6.25 2.79
N THR A 216 7.01 6.14 3.93
CA THR A 216 8.04 7.09 4.35
C THR A 216 9.23 7.06 3.40
N VAL A 217 9.72 5.88 3.02
CA VAL A 217 10.80 5.69 2.04
C VAL A 217 10.41 6.26 0.67
N GLY A 218 9.20 5.93 0.18
CA GLY A 218 8.67 6.44 -1.09
C GLY A 218 8.60 7.97 -1.12
N THR A 219 8.18 8.56 0.00
CA THR A 219 8.12 10.02 0.18
C THR A 219 9.51 10.66 0.16
N ALA A 220 10.47 10.11 0.89
CA ALA A 220 11.84 10.63 0.97
C ALA A 220 12.55 10.52 -0.39
N LEU A 221 12.43 9.36 -1.05
CA LEU A 221 13.06 9.11 -2.35
C LEU A 221 12.46 9.99 -3.44
N SER A 222 11.13 10.06 -3.56
CA SER A 222 10.46 10.93 -4.54
C SER A 222 10.80 12.41 -4.33
N SER A 223 10.84 12.87 -3.07
CA SER A 223 11.23 14.25 -2.75
C SER A 223 12.67 14.58 -3.16
N ALA A 224 13.60 13.65 -2.89
CA ALA A 224 15.01 13.81 -3.30
C ALA A 224 15.18 13.84 -4.82
N ILE A 225 14.47 12.96 -5.55
CA ILE A 225 14.46 12.91 -7.01
C ILE A 225 13.88 14.20 -7.61
N VAL A 226 12.73 14.64 -7.11
CA VAL A 226 12.05 15.87 -7.60
C VAL A 226 12.90 17.11 -7.30
N THR A 227 13.55 17.17 -6.14
CA THR A 227 14.45 18.27 -5.78
C THR A 227 15.66 18.33 -6.73
N GLN A 228 16.20 17.18 -7.14
CA GLN A 228 17.32 17.10 -8.07
C GLN A 228 16.94 17.50 -9.50
N MET A 229 15.73 17.12 -9.93
CA MET A 229 15.28 17.25 -11.33
C MET A 229 13.89 17.90 -11.44
N PRO A 230 13.68 19.12 -10.90
CA PRO A 230 12.35 19.72 -10.82
C PRO A 230 11.67 19.90 -12.18
N GLU A 231 12.44 20.21 -13.23
CA GLU A 231 11.90 20.41 -14.59
C GLU A 231 11.31 19.11 -15.18
N LYS A 232 11.88 17.93 -14.82
CA LYS A 232 11.38 16.63 -15.26
C LYS A 232 9.96 16.36 -14.71
N PHE A 233 9.62 16.98 -13.59
CA PHE A 233 8.33 16.85 -12.91
C PHE A 233 7.47 18.12 -13.03
N ASN A 234 7.68 18.93 -14.09
CA ASN A 234 6.95 20.16 -14.35
C ASN A 234 7.00 21.17 -13.18
N ASN A 235 8.07 21.16 -12.39
CA ASN A 235 8.26 21.96 -11.17
C ASN A 235 7.15 21.74 -10.12
N THR A 236 6.48 20.57 -10.12
CA THR A 236 5.53 20.18 -9.09
C THR A 236 6.26 19.58 -7.89
N LYS A 237 5.56 19.45 -6.76
CA LYS A 237 6.11 18.90 -5.51
C LYS A 237 5.59 17.49 -5.25
N ALA A 238 6.45 16.61 -4.74
CA ALA A 238 6.04 15.27 -4.31
C ALA A 238 5.14 15.30 -3.06
N VAL A 239 5.39 16.27 -2.17
CA VAL A 239 4.67 16.47 -0.92
C VAL A 239 3.81 17.73 -1.02
N THR A 240 2.50 17.56 -0.96
CA THR A 240 1.48 18.60 -0.90
C THR A 240 0.31 18.08 -0.07
N PRO A 241 -0.57 18.92 0.50
CA PRO A 241 -1.73 18.43 1.23
C PRO A 241 -2.60 17.44 0.43
N ALA A 242 -2.73 17.64 -0.88
CA ALA A 242 -3.47 16.74 -1.76
C ALA A 242 -2.75 15.39 -1.96
N SER A 243 -1.43 15.40 -2.19
CA SER A 243 -0.66 14.16 -2.32
C SER A 243 -0.50 13.41 -1.00
N ASP A 244 -0.52 14.10 0.14
CA ASP A 244 -0.53 13.49 1.46
C ASP A 244 -1.83 12.74 1.72
N LEU A 245 -2.97 13.34 1.36
CA LEU A 245 -4.27 12.65 1.43
C LEU A 245 -4.26 11.35 0.59
N ARG A 246 -3.76 11.42 -0.66
CA ARG A 246 -3.63 10.24 -1.52
C ARG A 246 -2.75 9.18 -0.89
N ALA A 247 -1.58 9.56 -0.34
CA ALA A 247 -0.67 8.62 0.29
C ALA A 247 -1.31 7.94 1.50
N THR A 248 -2.03 8.70 2.35
CA THR A 248 -2.74 8.17 3.52
C THR A 248 -3.81 7.16 3.12
N PHE A 249 -4.67 7.48 2.14
CA PHE A 249 -5.68 6.52 1.69
C PHE A 249 -5.07 5.30 1.02
N SER A 250 -4.02 5.46 0.21
CA SER A 250 -3.33 4.34 -0.42
C SER A 250 -2.70 3.40 0.62
N GLN A 251 -2.12 3.95 1.69
CA GLN A 251 -1.56 3.18 2.80
C GLN A 251 -2.64 2.40 3.53
N LEU A 252 -3.70 3.08 4.00
CA LEU A 252 -4.76 2.44 4.77
C LEU A 252 -5.50 1.37 3.97
N LEU A 253 -5.79 1.63 2.70
CA LEU A 253 -6.49 0.68 1.83
C LEU A 253 -5.61 -0.51 1.44
N GLY A 254 -4.31 -0.30 1.16
CA GLY A 254 -3.40 -1.40 0.85
C GLY A 254 -3.15 -2.30 2.07
N GLU A 255 -2.98 -1.73 3.26
CA GLU A 255 -2.88 -2.46 4.53
C GLU A 255 -4.19 -3.21 4.84
N HIS A 256 -5.35 -2.56 4.61
CA HIS A 256 -6.66 -3.18 4.73
C HIS A 256 -6.80 -4.44 3.87
N PHE A 257 -6.41 -4.36 2.61
CA PHE A 257 -6.51 -5.51 1.70
C PHE A 257 -5.63 -6.69 2.14
N TYR A 258 -4.43 -6.40 2.65
CA TYR A 258 -3.57 -7.43 3.22
C TYR A 258 -4.26 -8.14 4.39
N TYR A 259 -4.73 -7.38 5.39
CA TYR A 259 -5.37 -7.97 6.57
C TYR A 259 -6.69 -8.68 6.25
N GLN A 260 -7.50 -8.14 5.34
CA GLN A 260 -8.74 -8.80 4.92
C GLN A 260 -8.47 -10.17 4.29
N THR A 261 -7.49 -10.26 3.40
CA THR A 261 -7.14 -11.54 2.76
C THR A 261 -6.49 -12.50 3.74
N ALA A 262 -5.62 -12.00 4.61
CA ALA A 262 -4.99 -12.81 5.66
C ALA A 262 -6.02 -13.35 6.66
N THR A 263 -6.97 -12.53 7.13
CA THR A 263 -8.06 -12.99 8.02
C THR A 263 -8.86 -14.12 7.41
N SER A 264 -9.22 -14.00 6.13
CA SER A 264 -9.99 -15.04 5.44
C SER A 264 -9.21 -16.35 5.26
N ILE A 265 -7.90 -16.27 5.01
CA ILE A 265 -7.01 -17.44 4.89
C ILE A 265 -6.80 -18.09 6.26
N GLU A 266 -6.49 -17.32 7.29
CA GLU A 266 -6.29 -17.83 8.66
C GLU A 266 -7.57 -18.45 9.24
N ALA A 267 -8.75 -17.88 8.94
CA ALA A 267 -10.03 -18.48 9.28
C ALA A 267 -10.26 -19.83 8.59
N TYR A 268 -9.85 -19.95 7.31
CA TYR A 268 -9.88 -21.22 6.59
C TYR A 268 -8.98 -22.26 7.26
N ASP A 269 -7.73 -21.92 7.58
CA ASP A 269 -6.77 -22.83 8.18
C ASP A 269 -7.20 -23.26 9.61
N ALA A 270 -7.71 -22.32 10.42
CA ALA A 270 -8.27 -22.59 11.73
C ALA A 270 -9.44 -23.58 11.64
N ALA A 271 -10.35 -23.39 10.69
CA ALA A 271 -11.50 -24.30 10.49
C ALA A 271 -11.08 -25.69 9.98
N LYS A 272 -9.97 -25.80 9.25
CA LYS A 272 -9.35 -27.06 8.85
C LYS A 272 -8.61 -27.75 9.99
N GLY A 273 -8.18 -27.01 11.01
CA GLY A 273 -7.28 -27.50 12.06
C GLY A 273 -5.88 -27.79 11.53
N GLU A 274 -5.44 -27.07 10.50
CA GLU A 274 -4.16 -27.21 9.81
C GLU A 274 -3.26 -25.98 10.02
N GLY A 275 -3.66 -25.01 10.86
CA GLY A 275 -3.02 -23.75 11.12
C GLY A 275 -3.99 -22.78 11.79
N GLY A 276 -3.89 -21.49 11.47
CA GLY A 276 -4.82 -20.47 11.96
C GLY A 276 -4.45 -19.94 13.36
N GLU A 277 -3.23 -20.21 13.83
CA GLU A 277 -2.77 -19.68 15.11
C GLU A 277 -2.65 -18.15 15.09
N ALA A 278 -2.48 -17.54 13.92
CA ALA A 278 -2.39 -16.09 13.75
C ALA A 278 -3.76 -15.41 13.58
N PHE A 279 -4.85 -16.17 13.50
CA PHE A 279 -6.19 -15.67 13.17
C PHE A 279 -6.65 -14.51 14.07
N GLU A 280 -6.51 -14.66 15.40
CA GLU A 280 -6.91 -13.61 16.35
C GLU A 280 -6.08 -12.31 16.14
N ALA A 281 -4.77 -12.44 16.02
CA ALA A 281 -3.86 -11.29 15.84
C ALA A 281 -4.10 -10.55 14.52
N VAL A 282 -4.32 -11.28 13.43
CA VAL A 282 -4.66 -10.69 12.11
C VAL A 282 -5.99 -9.96 12.17
N GLY A 283 -7.00 -10.56 12.81
CA GLY A 283 -8.32 -9.97 13.00
C GLY A 283 -8.26 -8.67 13.79
N GLU A 284 -7.50 -8.63 14.90
CA GLU A 284 -7.28 -7.40 15.67
C GLU A 284 -6.63 -6.30 14.82
N LYS A 285 -5.67 -6.62 13.96
CA LYS A 285 -5.04 -5.65 13.07
C LYS A 285 -5.98 -5.15 11.96
N GLN A 286 -6.85 -6.02 11.45
CA GLN A 286 -7.90 -5.59 10.51
C GLN A 286 -8.86 -4.59 11.20
N GLU A 287 -9.25 -4.83 12.45
CA GLU A 287 -10.08 -3.92 13.24
C GLU A 287 -9.36 -2.59 13.50
N GLU A 288 -8.09 -2.60 13.95
CA GLU A 288 -7.27 -1.40 14.13
C GLU A 288 -7.17 -0.56 12.83
N ASN A 289 -7.00 -1.22 11.68
CA ASN A 289 -6.96 -0.54 10.39
C ASN A 289 -8.33 0.10 10.05
N ALA A 290 -9.44 -0.61 10.29
CA ALA A 290 -10.80 -0.09 10.11
C ALA A 290 -11.08 1.13 11.02
N GLU A 291 -10.57 1.12 12.26
CA GLU A 291 -10.64 2.27 13.17
C GLU A 291 -9.87 3.47 12.62
N LYS A 292 -8.67 3.27 12.07
CA LYS A 292 -7.87 4.34 11.42
C LYS A 292 -8.62 4.92 10.22
N MET A 293 -9.24 4.09 9.38
CA MET A 293 -10.08 4.55 8.25
C MET A 293 -11.32 5.32 8.73
N THR A 294 -12.00 4.83 9.75
CA THR A 294 -13.14 5.50 10.38
C THR A 294 -12.74 6.88 10.95
N ALA A 295 -11.57 6.96 11.59
CA ALA A 295 -11.01 8.23 12.08
C ALA A 295 -10.69 9.21 10.93
N ALA A 296 -10.20 8.72 9.79
CA ALA A 296 -10.00 9.53 8.60
C ALA A 296 -11.32 10.09 8.05
N VAL A 297 -12.36 9.24 7.93
CA VAL A 297 -13.72 9.68 7.55
C VAL A 297 -14.26 10.72 8.53
N LYS A 298 -14.11 10.49 9.84
CA LYS A 298 -14.53 11.46 10.88
C LYS A 298 -13.85 12.82 10.72
N SER A 299 -12.56 12.83 10.42
CA SER A 299 -11.81 14.09 10.27
C SER A 299 -12.28 14.91 9.06
N LEU A 300 -12.75 14.25 8.00
CA LEU A 300 -13.18 14.87 6.75
C LEU A 300 -14.68 15.23 6.75
N TYR A 301 -15.52 14.37 7.30
CA TYR A 301 -16.97 14.41 7.14
C TYR A 301 -17.76 14.43 8.46
N GLY A 302 -17.07 14.33 9.61
CA GLY A 302 -17.68 14.38 10.94
C GLY A 302 -18.17 13.03 11.46
N GLN A 303 -18.74 13.05 12.67
CA GLN A 303 -19.08 11.82 13.42
C GLN A 303 -20.16 10.99 12.74
N GLU A 304 -21.20 11.61 12.18
CA GLU A 304 -22.33 10.89 11.55
C GLU A 304 -21.87 10.06 10.34
N ALA A 305 -20.98 10.60 9.51
CA ALA A 305 -20.40 9.86 8.40
C ALA A 305 -19.46 8.72 8.86
N ALA A 306 -18.72 8.96 9.95
CA ALA A 306 -17.85 7.93 10.54
C ALA A 306 -18.66 6.78 11.15
N ASP A 307 -19.76 7.07 11.82
CA ASP A 307 -20.65 6.05 12.39
C ASP A 307 -21.26 5.18 11.28
N ALA A 308 -21.75 5.81 10.19
CA ALA A 308 -22.28 5.09 9.04
C ALA A 308 -21.22 4.25 8.33
N PHE A 309 -19.99 4.76 8.21
CA PHE A 309 -18.86 4.03 7.65
C PHE A 309 -18.50 2.81 8.51
N GLY A 310 -18.39 2.99 9.83
CA GLY A 310 -18.06 1.90 10.76
C GLY A 310 -19.12 0.79 10.77
N GLU A 311 -20.41 1.12 10.70
CA GLU A 311 -21.48 0.11 10.60
C GLU A 311 -21.34 -0.75 9.34
N ILE A 312 -21.01 -0.15 8.20
CA ILE A 312 -20.81 -0.87 6.93
C ILE A 312 -19.54 -1.74 6.99
N PHE A 313 -18.43 -1.19 7.52
CA PHE A 313 -17.15 -1.90 7.59
C PHE A 313 -17.17 -3.10 8.54
N ASN A 314 -17.91 -3.03 9.64
CA ASN A 314 -18.06 -4.16 10.55
C ASN A 314 -18.66 -5.39 9.85
N THR A 315 -19.60 -5.18 8.92
CA THR A 315 -20.18 -6.28 8.13
C THR A 315 -19.13 -6.96 7.25
N GLN A 316 -18.28 -6.19 6.58
CA GLN A 316 -17.20 -6.74 5.75
C GLN A 316 -16.21 -7.57 6.57
N TYR A 317 -15.89 -7.13 7.77
CA TYR A 317 -15.00 -7.84 8.67
C TYR A 317 -15.56 -9.22 9.02
N GLU A 318 -16.82 -9.27 9.52
CA GLU A 318 -17.51 -10.51 9.89
C GLU A 318 -17.64 -11.47 8.67
N ASP A 319 -17.93 -10.93 7.49
CA ASP A 319 -18.05 -11.69 6.25
C ASP A 319 -16.71 -12.25 5.75
N SER A 320 -15.62 -11.55 5.95
CA SER A 320 -14.28 -12.02 5.55
C SER A 320 -13.84 -13.24 6.38
N GLU A 321 -14.09 -13.22 7.68
CA GLU A 321 -13.90 -14.36 8.58
C GLU A 321 -14.80 -15.54 8.17
N ALA A 322 -16.12 -15.30 8.09
CA ALA A 322 -17.09 -16.31 7.75
C ALA A 322 -16.86 -16.95 6.38
N LEU A 323 -16.27 -16.22 5.42
CA LEU A 323 -15.91 -16.73 4.09
C LEU A 323 -14.88 -17.87 4.19
N GLY A 324 -13.80 -17.63 4.94
CA GLY A 324 -12.77 -18.66 5.16
C GLY A 324 -13.32 -19.92 5.78
N GLU A 325 -14.10 -19.79 6.88
CA GLU A 325 -14.75 -20.90 7.54
C GLU A 325 -15.73 -21.68 6.63
N ALA A 326 -16.55 -20.96 5.86
CA ALA A 326 -17.54 -21.59 4.96
C ALA A 326 -16.86 -22.38 3.84
N ILE A 327 -15.78 -21.84 3.26
CA ILE A 327 -14.98 -22.54 2.23
C ILE A 327 -14.33 -23.79 2.84
N ALA A 328 -13.73 -23.68 4.02
CA ALA A 328 -13.10 -24.80 4.73
C ALA A 328 -14.08 -25.95 5.02
N ASN A 329 -15.31 -25.62 5.40
CA ASN A 329 -16.36 -26.57 5.69
C ASN A 329 -17.07 -27.11 4.43
N GLY A 330 -16.80 -26.56 3.24
CA GLY A 330 -17.47 -26.91 1.98
C GLY A 330 -18.94 -26.48 1.96
N ASP A 331 -19.33 -25.48 2.76
CA ASP A 331 -20.68 -24.94 2.85
C ASP A 331 -20.94 -23.95 1.69
N THR A 332 -21.28 -24.52 0.53
CA THR A 332 -21.50 -23.74 -0.69
C THR A 332 -22.68 -22.75 -0.55
N GLU A 333 -23.70 -23.08 0.28
CA GLU A 333 -24.85 -22.18 0.49
C GLU A 333 -24.39 -20.93 1.24
N LYS A 334 -23.60 -21.10 2.31
CA LYS A 334 -23.04 -20.00 3.09
C LYS A 334 -22.04 -19.17 2.28
N VAL A 335 -21.15 -19.79 1.49
CA VAL A 335 -20.24 -19.09 0.56
C VAL A 335 -21.01 -18.20 -0.40
N ASN A 336 -22.12 -18.69 -0.99
CA ASN A 336 -22.94 -17.89 -1.90
C ASN A 336 -23.64 -16.75 -1.17
N GLU A 337 -24.13 -16.94 0.05
CA GLU A 337 -24.75 -15.91 0.87
C GLU A 337 -23.76 -14.78 1.18
N ILE A 338 -22.55 -15.12 1.66
CA ILE A 338 -21.49 -14.16 1.96
C ILE A 338 -21.04 -13.42 0.68
N THR A 339 -20.88 -14.14 -0.42
CA THR A 339 -20.53 -13.52 -1.71
C THR A 339 -21.58 -12.50 -2.14
N ASP A 340 -22.87 -12.80 -1.97
CA ASP A 340 -23.96 -11.88 -2.28
C ASP A 340 -23.94 -10.65 -1.34
N GLU A 341 -23.69 -10.85 -0.05
CA GLU A 341 -23.56 -9.78 0.95
C GLU A 341 -22.42 -8.83 0.60
N LEU A 342 -21.21 -9.35 0.36
CA LEU A 342 -20.03 -8.55 0.01
C LEU A 342 -20.22 -7.78 -1.31
N LEU A 343 -20.74 -8.44 -2.36
CA LEU A 343 -20.83 -7.84 -3.70
C LEU A 343 -22.07 -6.95 -3.89
N ASN A 344 -23.20 -7.27 -3.26
CA ASN A 344 -24.48 -6.64 -3.57
C ASN A 344 -25.05 -5.82 -2.39
N THR A 345 -24.55 -6.01 -1.16
CA THR A 345 -24.92 -5.18 -0.01
C THR A 345 -23.79 -4.26 0.38
N PHE A 346 -22.66 -4.80 0.85
CA PHE A 346 -21.52 -4.01 1.30
C PHE A 346 -21.00 -3.06 0.21
N ALA A 347 -20.64 -3.57 -0.98
CA ALA A 347 -20.10 -2.76 -2.05
C ALA A 347 -21.09 -1.65 -2.52
N VAL A 348 -22.41 -1.95 -2.50
CA VAL A 348 -23.46 -0.99 -2.88
C VAL A 348 -23.65 0.07 -1.81
N ASP A 349 -23.70 -0.30 -0.54
CA ASP A 349 -23.89 0.63 0.57
C ASP A 349 -22.68 1.53 0.76
N LEU A 350 -21.46 0.98 0.77
CA LEU A 350 -20.24 1.78 0.85
C LEU A 350 -20.07 2.69 -0.37
N GLY A 351 -20.27 2.17 -1.59
CA GLY A 351 -20.16 2.96 -2.82
C GLY A 351 -21.18 4.10 -2.86
N THR A 352 -22.38 3.88 -2.29
CA THR A 352 -23.40 4.92 -2.16
C THR A 352 -22.95 5.99 -1.14
N LEU A 353 -22.50 5.56 0.04
CA LEU A 353 -21.99 6.45 1.09
C LEU A 353 -20.83 7.32 0.55
N LEU A 354 -19.84 6.74 -0.11
CA LEU A 354 -18.69 7.47 -0.66
C LEU A 354 -19.10 8.46 -1.75
N SER A 355 -20.04 8.09 -2.62
CA SER A 355 -20.57 9.01 -3.64
C SER A 355 -21.33 10.18 -3.02
N GLU A 356 -22.18 9.93 -2.04
CA GLU A 356 -22.92 10.96 -1.33
C GLU A 356 -22.00 11.89 -0.53
N ALA A 357 -21.03 11.33 0.21
CA ALA A 357 -20.04 12.07 0.97
C ALA A 357 -19.19 13.01 0.10
N THR A 358 -18.82 12.56 -1.10
CA THR A 358 -18.06 13.38 -2.06
C THR A 358 -18.92 14.30 -2.92
N GLY A 359 -20.23 14.40 -2.64
CA GLY A 359 -21.16 15.20 -3.42
C GLY A 359 -21.27 14.77 -4.89
N GLY A 360 -21.02 13.49 -5.17
CA GLY A 360 -21.04 12.90 -6.52
C GLY A 360 -19.74 13.13 -7.30
N ALA A 361 -18.71 13.72 -6.72
CA ALA A 361 -17.39 13.83 -7.36
C ALA A 361 -16.77 12.44 -7.62
N LEU A 362 -17.07 11.46 -6.76
CA LEU A 362 -16.89 10.03 -7.02
C LEU A 362 -18.24 9.47 -7.51
N PRO A 363 -18.39 9.12 -8.81
CA PRO A 363 -19.67 8.61 -9.32
C PRO A 363 -20.07 7.30 -8.67
N LYS A 364 -21.32 7.16 -8.26
CA LYS A 364 -21.84 6.02 -7.49
C LYS A 364 -21.56 4.67 -8.18
N GLU A 365 -21.87 4.56 -9.45
CA GLU A 365 -21.69 3.32 -10.21
C GLU A 365 -20.20 2.94 -10.32
N THR A 366 -19.32 3.94 -10.41
CA THR A 366 -17.87 3.71 -10.41
C THR A 366 -17.42 3.21 -9.04
N ALA A 367 -17.84 3.85 -7.95
CA ALA A 367 -17.52 3.44 -6.59
C ALA A 367 -17.98 1.99 -6.33
N ILE A 368 -19.23 1.68 -6.64
CA ILE A 368 -19.79 0.32 -6.49
C ILE A 368 -18.96 -0.70 -7.30
N SER A 369 -18.67 -0.41 -8.57
CA SER A 369 -17.95 -1.34 -9.43
C SER A 369 -16.54 -1.66 -8.95
N VAL A 370 -15.80 -0.67 -8.44
CA VAL A 370 -14.43 -0.92 -7.94
C VAL A 370 -14.45 -1.64 -6.59
N LEU A 371 -15.44 -1.39 -5.73
CA LEU A 371 -15.64 -2.13 -4.49
C LEU A 371 -16.03 -3.59 -4.76
N GLN A 372 -16.90 -3.86 -5.73
CA GLN A 372 -17.21 -5.20 -6.18
C GLN A 372 -15.97 -5.96 -6.69
N GLN A 373 -15.08 -5.27 -7.41
CA GLN A 373 -13.81 -5.87 -7.86
C GLN A 373 -12.88 -6.17 -6.70
N HIS A 374 -12.84 -5.30 -5.69
CA HIS A 374 -12.09 -5.51 -4.47
C HIS A 374 -12.57 -6.76 -3.72
N GLU A 375 -13.87 -6.86 -3.42
CA GLU A 375 -14.42 -8.02 -2.74
C GLU A 375 -14.26 -9.31 -3.54
N GLN A 376 -14.45 -9.24 -4.87
CA GLN A 376 -14.22 -10.40 -5.73
C GLN A 376 -12.76 -10.87 -5.67
N SER A 377 -11.79 -9.96 -5.52
CA SER A 377 -10.38 -10.34 -5.37
C SER A 377 -10.15 -11.15 -4.10
N THR A 378 -10.71 -10.73 -2.96
CA THR A 378 -10.62 -11.45 -1.69
C THR A 378 -11.25 -12.84 -1.78
N ILE A 379 -12.47 -12.93 -2.33
CA ILE A 379 -13.19 -14.20 -2.55
C ILE A 379 -12.36 -15.14 -3.43
N ASP A 380 -11.81 -14.64 -4.51
CA ASP A 380 -11.01 -15.40 -5.45
C ASP A 380 -9.68 -15.89 -4.85
N ILE A 381 -9.02 -15.05 -4.02
CA ILE A 381 -7.79 -15.40 -3.31
C ILE A 381 -8.05 -16.55 -2.35
N THR A 382 -9.08 -16.45 -1.51
CA THR A 382 -9.41 -17.49 -0.52
C THR A 382 -9.80 -18.82 -1.20
N ASN A 383 -10.57 -18.76 -2.29
CA ASN A 383 -10.89 -19.96 -3.08
C ASN A 383 -9.64 -20.57 -3.75
N SER A 384 -8.72 -19.75 -4.26
CA SER A 384 -7.47 -20.22 -4.87
C SER A 384 -6.56 -20.87 -3.83
N TYR A 385 -6.47 -20.27 -2.63
CA TYR A 385 -5.75 -20.82 -1.48
C TYR A 385 -6.30 -22.19 -1.09
N ALA A 386 -7.61 -22.30 -0.90
CA ALA A 386 -8.28 -23.56 -0.59
C ALA A 386 -8.09 -24.64 -1.66
N ALA A 387 -7.86 -24.26 -2.91
CA ALA A 387 -7.56 -25.16 -4.02
C ALA A 387 -6.06 -25.54 -4.13
N GLY A 388 -5.17 -24.91 -3.35
CA GLY A 388 -3.72 -25.05 -3.45
C GLY A 388 -3.13 -24.40 -4.71
N ASP A 389 -3.85 -23.45 -5.33
CA ASP A 389 -3.37 -22.70 -6.50
C ASP A 389 -2.67 -21.41 -6.06
N TYR A 390 -1.48 -21.56 -5.47
CA TYR A 390 -0.68 -20.45 -4.96
C TYR A 390 -0.27 -19.45 -6.05
N ALA A 391 -0.12 -19.90 -7.30
CA ALA A 391 0.13 -18.97 -8.40
C ALA A 391 -1.04 -18.01 -8.61
N ALA A 392 -2.28 -18.50 -8.52
CA ALA A 392 -3.46 -17.65 -8.57
C ALA A 392 -3.57 -16.75 -7.33
N VAL A 393 -3.27 -17.25 -6.13
CA VAL A 393 -3.24 -16.46 -4.87
C VAL A 393 -2.37 -15.22 -5.03
N TYR A 394 -1.09 -15.41 -5.33
CA TYR A 394 -0.14 -14.30 -5.42
C TYR A 394 -0.40 -13.35 -6.58
N ASN A 395 -0.82 -13.86 -7.75
CA ASN A 395 -1.19 -13.00 -8.89
C ASN A 395 -2.40 -12.13 -8.57
N LYS A 396 -3.46 -12.71 -8.00
CA LYS A 396 -4.68 -11.97 -7.61
C LYS A 396 -4.41 -10.99 -6.48
N PHE A 397 -3.54 -11.35 -5.54
CA PHE A 397 -3.12 -10.44 -4.48
C PHE A 397 -2.40 -9.21 -5.06
N THR A 398 -1.46 -9.40 -6.00
CA THR A 398 -0.77 -8.28 -6.67
C THR A 398 -1.77 -7.34 -7.37
N GLU A 399 -2.73 -7.91 -8.11
CA GLU A 399 -3.78 -7.14 -8.80
C GLU A 399 -4.70 -6.40 -7.83
N GLY A 400 -5.15 -7.07 -6.77
CA GLY A 400 -6.02 -6.50 -5.73
C GLY A 400 -5.32 -5.40 -4.92
N HIS A 401 -4.06 -5.61 -4.53
CA HIS A 401 -3.26 -4.59 -3.85
C HIS A 401 -3.07 -3.34 -4.73
N ALA A 402 -2.78 -3.50 -6.02
CA ALA A 402 -2.69 -2.38 -6.96
C ALA A 402 -4.04 -1.65 -7.14
N LEU A 403 -5.16 -2.37 -7.08
CA LEU A 403 -6.51 -1.78 -7.11
C LEU A 403 -6.72 -0.83 -5.92
N MET A 404 -6.19 -1.14 -4.72
CA MET A 404 -6.30 -0.27 -3.55
C MET A 404 -5.67 1.09 -3.78
N PHE A 405 -4.52 1.17 -4.47
CA PHE A 405 -3.91 2.45 -4.86
C PHE A 405 -4.74 3.23 -5.87
N THR A 406 -5.44 2.52 -6.76
CA THR A 406 -6.39 3.12 -7.71
C THR A 406 -7.59 3.72 -6.97
N ILE A 407 -8.16 2.98 -6.01
CA ILE A 407 -9.26 3.44 -5.15
C ILE A 407 -8.81 4.65 -4.32
N GLY A 408 -7.62 4.57 -3.68
CA GLY A 408 -7.05 5.67 -2.90
C GLY A 408 -6.87 6.95 -3.73
N THR A 409 -6.44 6.82 -4.99
CA THR A 409 -6.31 7.95 -5.93
C THR A 409 -7.68 8.54 -6.29
N ALA A 410 -8.66 7.71 -6.64
CA ALA A 410 -9.99 8.17 -7.03
C ALA A 410 -10.71 8.85 -5.86
N LEU A 411 -10.64 8.26 -4.66
CA LEU A 411 -11.27 8.80 -3.46
C LEU A 411 -10.63 10.13 -3.04
N SER A 412 -9.31 10.17 -2.92
CA SER A 412 -8.59 11.41 -2.57
C SER A 412 -8.80 12.50 -3.62
N GLY A 413 -8.83 12.16 -4.90
CA GLY A 413 -9.13 13.08 -6.00
C GLY A 413 -10.51 13.71 -5.87
N ALA A 414 -11.53 12.89 -5.59
CA ALA A 414 -12.91 13.35 -5.37
C ALA A 414 -13.02 14.28 -4.15
N ILE A 415 -12.35 13.96 -3.05
CA ILE A 415 -12.32 14.78 -1.83
C ILE A 415 -11.65 16.13 -2.08
N VAL A 416 -10.50 16.12 -2.77
CA VAL A 416 -9.77 17.36 -3.13
C VAL A 416 -10.60 18.23 -4.09
N GLN A 417 -11.29 17.61 -5.04
CA GLN A 417 -12.19 18.34 -5.96
C GLN A 417 -13.35 18.98 -5.23
N GLN A 418 -13.91 18.30 -4.22
CA GLN A 418 -15.03 18.81 -3.41
C GLN A 418 -14.59 19.98 -2.51
N ASN A 419 -13.39 19.92 -1.95
CA ASN A 419 -12.88 20.85 -0.93
C ASN A 419 -11.51 21.46 -1.32
N PRO A 420 -11.34 22.07 -2.49
CA PRO A 420 -10.04 22.48 -3.00
C PRO A 420 -9.31 23.49 -2.10
N GLU A 421 -10.04 24.31 -1.35
CA GLU A 421 -9.43 25.31 -0.45
C GLU A 421 -8.70 24.68 0.75
N GLN A 422 -9.14 23.49 1.19
CA GLN A 422 -8.50 22.75 2.29
C GLN A 422 -7.15 22.15 1.88
N PHE A 423 -6.99 21.87 0.61
CA PHE A 423 -5.80 21.23 0.03
C PHE A 423 -4.91 22.19 -0.77
N ALA A 424 -5.25 23.46 -0.78
CA ALA A 424 -4.41 24.49 -1.37
C ALA A 424 -3.15 24.67 -0.52
N ALA A 425 -1.96 24.69 -1.18
CA ALA A 425 -0.71 24.99 -0.48
C ALA A 425 -0.79 26.38 0.13
N ALA A 426 -0.55 26.50 1.44
CA ALA A 426 -0.54 27.79 2.11
C ALA A 426 0.58 28.68 1.54
N PRO A 427 0.29 29.94 1.20
CA PRO A 427 1.33 30.86 0.72
C PRO A 427 2.37 31.06 1.84
N GLY A 428 3.63 30.69 1.57
CA GLY A 428 4.76 31.01 2.45
C GLY A 428 5.09 29.96 3.50
N MET A 429 4.64 28.71 3.39
CA MET A 429 5.25 27.64 4.18
C MET A 429 6.71 27.49 3.80
N PRO A 430 7.65 27.48 4.79
CA PRO A 430 9.06 27.17 4.52
C PRO A 430 9.16 25.82 3.81
N GLU A 431 10.07 25.72 2.86
CA GLU A 431 10.46 24.43 2.30
C GLU A 431 11.15 23.64 3.42
N THR A 432 10.38 22.90 4.20
CA THR A 432 10.94 21.91 5.12
C THR A 432 11.42 20.74 4.27
N GLY A 433 12.53 20.95 3.59
CA GLY A 433 13.37 19.88 3.16
C GLY A 433 13.89 19.18 4.40
N MET A 434 13.74 17.84 4.40
CA MET A 434 14.28 16.92 5.38
C MET A 434 13.50 16.85 6.70
N GLY A 435 12.57 15.88 6.74
CA GLY A 435 12.04 15.39 7.99
C GLY A 435 13.17 14.98 8.91
N GLY A 436 13.31 15.68 10.01
CA GLY A 436 13.98 15.12 11.16
C GLY A 436 13.28 13.82 11.53
N THR A 437 14.04 12.88 12.06
CA THR A 437 13.58 11.68 12.72
C THR A 437 12.32 11.98 13.52
N ALA A 438 11.16 11.69 12.94
CA ALA A 438 9.93 11.66 13.69
C ALA A 438 9.97 10.39 14.52
N ASP A 439 10.04 10.56 15.84
CA ASP A 439 9.57 9.56 16.77
C ASP A 439 8.29 8.92 16.21
N SER A 440 8.25 7.60 16.25
CA SER A 440 7.08 6.79 16.01
C SER A 440 6.01 7.14 17.04
N GLY A 441 5.29 8.17 16.77
CA GLY A 441 4.30 8.73 17.67
C GLY A 441 3.29 9.53 16.89
N SER A 442 2.21 8.85 16.53
CA SER A 442 0.93 9.44 16.21
C SER A 442 0.84 10.27 14.91
N MET A 443 -0.11 9.93 14.11
CA MET A 443 -0.82 10.67 13.08
C MET A 443 -1.23 12.10 13.54
N ASN A 444 -0.30 12.83 14.17
CA ASN A 444 -0.55 14.13 14.81
C ASN A 444 -0.69 15.31 13.83
N TRP A 445 -0.44 15.11 12.53
CA TRP A 445 -0.67 16.19 11.55
C TRP A 445 -2.15 16.40 11.23
N MET A 446 -3.02 15.39 11.45
CA MET A 446 -4.48 15.55 11.33
C MET A 446 -5.07 16.46 12.43
N LEU A 447 -4.32 16.74 13.51
CA LEU A 447 -4.80 17.57 14.63
C LEU A 447 -4.51 19.06 14.47
N TYR A 448 -3.75 19.49 13.47
CA TYR A 448 -3.55 20.92 13.21
C TYR A 448 -4.69 21.48 12.39
N THR A 449 -5.77 21.80 13.10
CA THR A 449 -6.78 22.81 12.79
C THR A 449 -7.54 22.66 11.47
N PHE A 450 -8.54 21.77 11.46
CA PHE A 450 -9.72 22.04 10.65
C PHE A 450 -10.74 22.82 11.53
N PRO A 451 -10.90 24.12 11.37
CA PRO A 451 -12.04 24.80 12.00
C PRO A 451 -13.30 24.43 11.21
N LEU A 452 -14.15 23.61 11.81
CA LEU A 452 -15.60 23.55 11.66
C LEU A 452 -16.17 24.16 10.36
N LEU A 453 -16.45 23.32 9.38
CA LEU A 453 -17.56 23.53 8.44
C LEU A 453 -18.62 22.44 8.70
N ALA A 454 -19.22 22.51 9.85
CA ALA A 454 -20.39 21.72 10.23
C ALA A 454 -21.70 22.31 9.65
N LEU A 455 -21.75 22.62 8.37
CA LEU A 455 -22.95 23.26 7.79
C LEU A 455 -23.45 22.70 6.46
N ALA A 456 -22.77 21.70 5.85
CA ALA A 456 -23.25 21.11 4.60
C ALA A 456 -23.74 19.66 4.73
N GLY A 457 -23.33 18.90 5.76
CA GLY A 457 -23.73 17.49 5.95
C GLY A 457 -25.16 17.31 6.49
N ALA A 458 -25.69 18.28 7.19
CA ALA A 458 -27.00 18.17 7.86
C ALA A 458 -28.22 18.16 6.90
N LEU A 459 -28.04 18.48 5.62
CA LEU A 459 -29.16 18.55 4.67
C LEU A 459 -29.44 17.28 3.90
N VAL A 460 -28.51 16.34 3.86
CA VAL A 460 -28.66 15.10 3.10
C VAL A 460 -29.31 14.00 3.94
N PHE A 461 -29.00 13.92 5.23
CA PHE A 461 -29.50 12.87 6.11
C PHE A 461 -30.90 13.13 6.68
N THR A 462 -31.36 14.36 6.72
CA THR A 462 -32.75 14.68 7.20
C THR A 462 -33.84 14.17 6.25
N ARG A 463 -33.54 13.90 4.97
CA ARG A 463 -34.51 13.36 4.02
C ARG A 463 -34.80 11.86 4.18
N ARG A 464 -33.92 11.11 4.82
CA ARG A 464 -34.13 9.65 5.01
C ARG A 464 -35.08 9.33 6.15
N LYS A 465 -35.18 10.20 7.16
CA LYS A 465 -36.16 10.03 8.27
C LYS A 465 -37.61 10.31 7.88
N GLU A 466 -37.84 11.14 6.84
CA GLU A 466 -39.20 11.45 6.34
C GLU A 466 -39.77 10.37 5.39
N LEU A 467 -39.00 9.37 4.98
CA LEU A 467 -39.46 8.29 4.10
C LEU A 467 -39.69 6.95 4.82
N GLN A 468 -39.45 6.90 6.15
CA GLN A 468 -39.69 5.70 6.99
C GLN A 468 -40.84 5.91 8.00
N GLU A 469 -41.52 7.05 7.99
CA GLU A 469 -42.85 7.24 8.61
C GLU A 469 -43.94 7.30 7.49
#